data_8ef91fea51df03b0c93ae8a6d36ef470
#
_entry.id   8ef91fea51df03b0c93ae8a6d36ef470
#
_cell.length_a   1.000
_cell.length_b   1.000
_cell.length_c   1.000
_cell.angle_alpha   90.00
_cell.angle_beta   90.00
_cell.angle_gamma   90.00
#
_symmetry.space_group_name_H-M   'P 1'
#
loop_
_entity.id
_entity.type
_entity.pdbx_description
1 polymer ?
#
loop_
_entity_poly.entity_id
_entity_poly.type
_entity_poly.pdbx_seq_one_letter_code
_entity_poly.pdbx_strand_id
1 'polypeptide(L)'
;MGDSQRVARILGAGLAGSEAALQLADRGIRVELVEMRPEVGTAVHKTGNAAELVCSNSLKSTNPDSAAGMLKAELSALGSHLIEIAMRNRVAAGGALAVDRDAFSNEVTARLCAHPCIEISHRLARSLDEEAVGVDALIVATGPLTEGDLAQSLCEATGADNLAFFDAAAPVVMAESLDREKLFSQSRYEEGAGDYLNAPFSKEEYEAFAQELVEAERVIKREFESKDLFQACQPIEEIARTGIDAPRFGALKPVGLTDPRTGRRPWAALQLRAEDAHGESYNLVGFQTNLTFPEQRRVFRMIPGLESAEFARYGVMHRNTFINAPSLLDSNLRFRPEIEARWGVPVHVAGQLAGTEGYCEAIRSGLHASLAVVAELSGEKPLPLSEDTAFGALMGYATDPQTTGYQPMHVNFGIMRPLDERIRNKRERYAAYARRGSEALAGYCGQLRQRGLLPSEEGGER
;
A
#
# COMPACT_ATOMS: atom_id res chain seq x y z
N MET A 1 -29.87 -8.40 31.90
CA MET A 1 -28.73 -9.15 31.33
C MET A 1 -27.71 -8.09 30.97
N GLY A 2 -26.56 -8.05 31.63
CA GLY A 2 -25.53 -7.05 31.31
C GLY A 2 -25.11 -7.23 29.87
N ASP A 3 -25.12 -6.13 29.14
CA ASP A 3 -24.62 -6.06 27.77
C ASP A 3 -23.10 -6.39 27.85
N SER A 4 -22.73 -7.64 27.59
CA SER A 4 -21.32 -8.01 27.52
C SER A 4 -20.75 -7.26 26.30
N GLN A 5 -19.79 -6.37 26.55
CA GLN A 5 -19.15 -5.61 25.49
C GLN A 5 -18.62 -6.57 24.42
N ARG A 6 -18.98 -6.34 23.17
CA ARG A 6 -18.51 -7.14 22.02
C ARG A 6 -17.02 -7.04 21.88
N VAL A 7 -16.38 -8.15 21.55
CA VAL A 7 -14.93 -8.26 21.41
C VAL A 7 -14.57 -8.68 19.98
N ALA A 8 -13.73 -7.90 19.32
CA ALA A 8 -13.12 -8.28 18.06
C ALA A 8 -11.60 -8.44 18.23
N ARG A 9 -11.05 -9.51 17.69
CA ARG A 9 -9.59 -9.69 17.64
C ARG A 9 -9.07 -9.37 16.25
N ILE A 10 -7.94 -8.67 16.19
CA ILE A 10 -7.27 -8.29 14.95
C ILE A 10 -5.85 -8.82 15.00
N LEU A 11 -5.45 -9.56 13.96
CA LEU A 11 -4.10 -10.08 13.82
C LEU A 11 -3.29 -9.18 12.90
N GLY A 12 -2.24 -8.56 13.44
CA GLY A 12 -1.33 -7.63 12.77
C GLY A 12 -1.72 -6.16 12.94
N ALA A 13 -0.77 -5.36 13.46
CA ALA A 13 -0.87 -3.90 13.58
C ALA A 13 -0.25 -3.16 12.37
N GLY A 14 -0.36 -3.72 11.16
CA GLY A 14 -0.04 -3.04 9.91
C GLY A 14 -1.10 -1.98 9.55
N LEU A 15 -1.04 -1.45 8.32
CA LEU A 15 -1.97 -0.41 7.87
C LEU A 15 -3.45 -0.83 7.99
N ALA A 16 -3.79 -2.03 7.51
CA ALA A 16 -5.16 -2.53 7.53
C ALA A 16 -5.64 -2.81 8.96
N GLY A 17 -4.83 -3.48 9.78
CA GLY A 17 -5.22 -3.82 11.15
C GLY A 17 -5.30 -2.61 12.06
N SER A 18 -4.40 -1.63 11.91
CA SER A 18 -4.45 -0.38 12.67
C SER A 18 -5.70 0.44 12.34
N GLU A 19 -6.05 0.57 11.06
CA GLU A 19 -7.28 1.25 10.64
C GLU A 19 -8.51 0.52 11.19
N ALA A 20 -8.58 -0.81 11.02
CA ALA A 20 -9.69 -1.62 11.52
C ALA A 20 -9.85 -1.49 13.05
N ALA A 21 -8.75 -1.51 13.80
CA ALA A 21 -8.77 -1.38 15.24
C ALA A 21 -9.37 -0.06 15.71
N LEU A 22 -8.93 1.06 15.13
CA LEU A 22 -9.46 2.38 15.45
C LEU A 22 -10.94 2.50 15.07
N GLN A 23 -11.31 2.03 13.89
CA GLN A 23 -12.70 2.07 13.41
C GLN A 23 -13.67 1.26 14.29
N LEU A 24 -13.27 0.08 14.76
CA LEU A 24 -14.08 -0.76 15.67
C LEU A 24 -14.17 -0.12 17.07
N ALA A 25 -13.04 0.36 17.57
CA ALA A 25 -12.95 0.94 18.90
C ALA A 25 -13.78 2.22 19.05
N ASP A 26 -13.78 3.10 18.03
CA ASP A 26 -14.65 4.30 18.01
C ASP A 26 -16.15 3.98 18.03
N ARG A 27 -16.51 2.74 17.62
CA ARG A 27 -17.91 2.24 17.66
C ARG A 27 -18.21 1.41 18.90
N GLY A 28 -17.34 1.49 19.92
CA GLY A 28 -17.55 0.88 21.24
C GLY A 28 -17.27 -0.62 21.30
N ILE A 29 -16.70 -1.21 20.26
CA ILE A 29 -16.25 -2.61 20.26
C ILE A 29 -14.88 -2.69 20.94
N ARG A 30 -14.71 -3.60 21.90
CA ARG A 30 -13.41 -3.91 22.48
C ARG A 30 -12.55 -4.62 21.44
N VAL A 31 -11.33 -4.13 21.24
CA VAL A 31 -10.38 -4.68 20.27
C VAL A 31 -9.19 -5.30 20.99
N GLU A 32 -8.91 -6.56 20.66
CA GLU A 32 -7.68 -7.24 21.00
C GLU A 32 -6.78 -7.23 19.77
N LEU A 33 -5.81 -6.29 19.72
CA LEU A 33 -4.87 -6.15 18.61
C LEU A 33 -3.61 -6.98 18.88
N VAL A 34 -3.40 -8.03 18.10
CA VAL A 34 -2.25 -8.93 18.23
C VAL A 34 -1.19 -8.53 17.22
N GLU A 35 -0.03 -8.14 17.68
CA GLU A 35 1.13 -7.78 16.85
C GLU A 35 2.37 -8.56 17.29
N MET A 36 3.07 -9.19 16.36
CA MET A 36 4.24 -9.98 16.71
C MET A 36 5.47 -9.14 17.08
N ARG A 37 5.57 -7.91 16.58
CA ARG A 37 6.69 -7.00 16.91
C ARG A 37 6.46 -6.28 18.24
N PRO A 38 7.49 -5.96 18.98
CA PRO A 38 8.92 -6.15 18.66
C PRO A 38 9.45 -7.55 19.00
N GLU A 39 8.68 -8.46 19.57
CA GLU A 39 9.17 -9.76 20.03
C GLU A 39 9.68 -10.64 18.89
N VAL A 40 8.95 -10.63 17.75
CA VAL A 40 9.35 -11.33 16.53
C VAL A 40 9.47 -10.31 15.41
N GLY A 41 10.71 -10.07 14.95
CA GLY A 41 10.99 -9.15 13.85
C GLY A 41 10.75 -9.76 12.48
N THR A 42 10.73 -8.93 11.45
CA THR A 42 10.74 -9.34 10.03
C THR A 42 11.96 -8.80 9.32
N ALA A 43 12.26 -9.31 8.13
CA ALA A 43 13.39 -8.84 7.34
C ALA A 43 13.28 -7.37 6.86
N VAL A 44 12.08 -6.80 6.86
CA VAL A 44 11.82 -5.47 6.27
C VAL A 44 11.42 -4.39 7.27
N HIS A 45 10.80 -4.74 8.40
CA HIS A 45 10.48 -3.80 9.47
C HIS A 45 11.72 -3.48 10.32
N LYS A 46 11.82 -2.24 10.76
CA LYS A 46 12.94 -1.75 11.57
C LYS A 46 12.54 -1.45 13.02
N THR A 47 11.25 -1.23 13.26
CA THR A 47 10.70 -0.82 14.54
C THR A 47 9.60 -1.76 15.03
N GLY A 48 9.17 -1.60 16.28
CA GLY A 48 7.97 -2.22 16.82
C GLY A 48 6.69 -1.41 16.56
N ASN A 49 6.78 -0.28 15.86
CA ASN A 49 5.65 0.63 15.66
C ASN A 49 4.59 0.02 14.74
N ALA A 50 3.34 0.37 15.00
CA ALA A 50 2.22 0.06 14.12
C ALA A 50 2.31 0.82 12.78
N ALA A 51 1.69 0.29 11.73
CA ALA A 51 1.58 0.90 10.41
C ALA A 51 2.92 1.35 9.78
N GLU A 52 4.04 0.71 10.10
CA GLU A 52 5.34 1.00 9.52
C GLU A 52 5.33 0.76 8.00
N LEU A 53 5.75 1.79 7.23
CA LEU A 53 5.81 1.71 5.76
C LEU A 53 7.13 1.08 5.32
N VAL A 54 7.09 -0.10 4.72
CA VAL A 54 8.30 -0.90 4.44
C VAL A 54 8.89 -0.72 3.04
N CYS A 55 8.08 -0.42 2.03
CA CYS A 55 8.54 -0.29 0.63
C CYS A 55 8.93 1.15 0.28
N SER A 56 7.98 2.07 0.25
CA SER A 56 8.19 3.49 -0.02
C SER A 56 7.42 4.34 1.00
N ASN A 57 7.67 5.65 1.05
CA ASN A 57 6.88 6.55 1.90
C ASN A 57 5.70 7.19 1.15
N SER A 58 5.42 6.76 -0.08
CA SER A 58 4.37 7.35 -0.92
C SER A 58 3.07 6.56 -0.87
N LEU A 59 1.99 7.28 -0.60
CA LEU A 59 0.62 6.79 -0.73
C LEU A 59 0.03 7.10 -2.12
N LYS A 60 0.87 7.30 -3.15
CA LYS A 60 0.48 7.60 -4.54
C LYS A 60 -0.19 8.97 -4.73
N SER A 61 -0.73 9.23 -5.95
CA SER A 61 -1.30 10.52 -6.37
C SER A 61 -2.45 11.00 -5.49
N THR A 62 -2.51 12.33 -5.28
CA THR A 62 -3.64 13.03 -4.66
C THR A 62 -4.60 13.63 -5.68
N ASN A 63 -4.29 13.55 -6.98
CA ASN A 63 -5.17 14.07 -8.02
C ASN A 63 -6.53 13.36 -7.97
N PRO A 64 -7.65 14.09 -7.74
CA PRO A 64 -8.99 13.50 -7.65
C PRO A 64 -9.42 12.75 -8.91
N ASP A 65 -8.91 13.15 -10.08
CA ASP A 65 -9.19 12.49 -11.36
C ASP A 65 -8.29 11.26 -11.62
N SER A 66 -7.59 10.75 -10.60
CA SER A 66 -6.86 9.48 -10.66
C SER A 66 -7.53 8.44 -9.76
N ALA A 67 -7.41 7.16 -10.09
CA ALA A 67 -7.98 6.09 -9.27
C ALA A 67 -7.44 6.13 -7.82
N ALA A 68 -6.14 6.42 -7.62
CA ALA A 68 -5.55 6.60 -6.31
C ALA A 68 -6.08 7.83 -5.55
N GLY A 69 -6.41 8.92 -6.26
CA GLY A 69 -7.05 10.10 -5.68
C GLY A 69 -8.50 9.83 -5.29
N MET A 70 -9.25 9.11 -6.13
CA MET A 70 -10.61 8.64 -5.79
C MET A 70 -10.60 7.81 -4.50
N LEU A 71 -9.68 6.85 -4.37
CA LEU A 71 -9.57 6.02 -3.17
C LEU A 71 -9.27 6.85 -1.92
N LYS A 72 -8.42 7.89 -2.01
CA LYS A 72 -8.17 8.81 -0.90
C LYS A 72 -9.40 9.64 -0.52
N ALA A 73 -10.17 10.08 -1.51
CA ALA A 73 -11.43 10.75 -1.27
C ALA A 73 -12.44 9.83 -0.55
N GLU A 74 -12.49 8.54 -0.92
CA GLU A 74 -13.29 7.54 -0.21
C GLU A 74 -12.84 7.36 1.24
N LEU A 75 -11.53 7.21 1.48
CA LEU A 75 -10.98 7.09 2.83
C LEU A 75 -11.33 8.32 3.69
N SER A 76 -11.16 9.52 3.13
CA SER A 76 -11.48 10.76 3.85
C SER A 76 -12.99 10.88 4.16
N ALA A 77 -13.85 10.57 3.19
CA ALA A 77 -15.31 10.65 3.35
C ALA A 77 -15.85 9.63 4.37
N LEU A 78 -15.13 8.51 4.53
CA LEU A 78 -15.48 7.45 5.49
C LEU A 78 -14.80 7.63 6.86
N GLY A 79 -14.06 8.72 7.07
CA GLY A 79 -13.42 9.02 8.35
C GLY A 79 -12.24 8.11 8.68
N SER A 80 -11.39 7.78 7.68
CA SER A 80 -10.18 6.99 7.91
C SER A 80 -9.19 7.73 8.81
N HIS A 81 -8.81 7.09 9.91
CA HIS A 81 -7.81 7.62 10.85
C HIS A 81 -6.43 7.71 10.21
N LEU A 82 -6.01 6.67 9.48
CA LEU A 82 -4.66 6.61 8.93
C LEU A 82 -4.46 7.60 7.80
N ILE A 83 -5.48 7.88 6.98
CA ILE A 83 -5.35 8.92 5.94
C ILE A 83 -5.29 10.32 6.55
N GLU A 84 -6.02 10.57 7.64
CA GLU A 84 -5.94 11.82 8.41
C GLU A 84 -4.53 12.01 8.99
N ILE A 85 -3.95 10.98 9.63
CA ILE A 85 -2.58 11.00 10.16
C ILE A 85 -1.56 11.18 9.02
N ALA A 86 -1.75 10.52 7.88
CA ALA A 86 -0.88 10.68 6.71
C ALA A 86 -0.88 12.11 6.17
N MET A 87 -2.01 12.79 6.16
CA MET A 87 -2.11 14.19 5.74
C MET A 87 -1.39 15.14 6.69
N ARG A 88 -1.37 14.86 8.02
CA ARG A 88 -0.63 15.65 9.01
C ARG A 88 0.89 15.46 8.92
N ASN A 89 1.33 14.25 8.58
CA ASN A 89 2.75 13.90 8.48
C ASN A 89 3.26 13.96 7.03
N ARG A 90 2.63 14.78 6.20
CA ARG A 90 2.96 14.93 4.79
C ARG A 90 4.33 15.55 4.60
N VAL A 91 5.12 14.98 3.68
CA VAL A 91 6.35 15.58 3.14
C VAL A 91 6.16 15.99 1.68
N ALA A 92 7.01 16.88 1.19
CA ALA A 92 6.98 17.38 -0.18
C ALA A 92 7.21 16.25 -1.19
N ALA A 93 6.25 16.05 -2.12
CA ALA A 93 6.29 15.00 -3.14
C ALA A 93 5.43 15.34 -4.37
N GLY A 94 5.36 16.61 -4.76
CA GLY A 94 4.54 17.08 -5.89
C GLY A 94 3.07 16.66 -5.76
N GLY A 95 2.52 16.06 -6.79
CA GLY A 95 1.13 15.58 -6.81
C GLY A 95 0.89 14.25 -6.07
N ALA A 96 1.84 13.74 -5.29
CA ALA A 96 1.67 12.54 -4.47
C ALA A 96 1.50 12.90 -2.98
N LEU A 97 0.84 12.03 -2.23
CA LEU A 97 0.90 12.03 -0.78
C LEU A 97 2.08 11.15 -0.36
N ALA A 98 3.17 11.77 0.08
CA ALA A 98 4.25 11.08 0.77
C ALA A 98 4.29 11.54 2.23
N VAL A 99 4.78 10.69 3.11
CA VAL A 99 4.80 10.96 4.55
C VAL A 99 6.22 10.80 5.11
N ASP A 100 6.50 11.51 6.19
CA ASP A 100 7.57 11.15 7.09
C ASP A 100 7.21 9.81 7.74
N ARG A 101 8.02 8.76 7.48
CA ARG A 101 7.69 7.39 7.90
C ARG A 101 7.62 7.23 9.40
N ASP A 102 8.59 7.82 10.08
CA ASP A 102 8.75 7.65 11.53
C ASP A 102 7.67 8.46 12.26
N ALA A 103 7.44 9.69 11.84
CA ALA A 103 6.37 10.52 12.39
C ALA A 103 4.99 9.88 12.17
N PHE A 104 4.71 9.35 10.98
CA PHE A 104 3.46 8.67 10.67
C PHE A 104 3.24 7.43 11.56
N SER A 105 4.22 6.51 11.62
CA SER A 105 4.08 5.28 12.39
C SER A 105 4.04 5.53 13.90
N ASN A 106 4.79 6.52 14.40
CA ASN A 106 4.75 6.95 15.80
C ASN A 106 3.37 7.48 16.18
N GLU A 107 2.77 8.33 15.34
CA GLU A 107 1.44 8.90 15.59
C GLU A 107 0.34 7.84 15.55
N VAL A 108 0.38 6.89 14.59
CA VAL A 108 -0.55 5.76 14.55
C VAL A 108 -0.43 4.91 15.82
N THR A 109 0.80 4.58 16.22
CA THR A 109 1.06 3.79 17.44
C THR A 109 0.53 4.51 18.69
N ALA A 110 0.81 5.80 18.82
CA ALA A 110 0.33 6.59 19.94
C ALA A 110 -1.21 6.63 20.00
N ARG A 111 -1.89 6.75 18.84
CA ARG A 111 -3.37 6.77 18.77
C ARG A 111 -3.96 5.42 19.19
N LEU A 112 -3.36 4.31 18.75
CA LEU A 112 -3.78 2.96 19.15
C LEU A 112 -3.61 2.74 20.66
N CYS A 113 -2.44 3.08 21.20
CA CYS A 113 -2.13 2.92 22.63
C CYS A 113 -3.00 3.81 23.55
N ALA A 114 -3.41 4.97 23.06
CA ALA A 114 -4.23 5.90 23.83
C ALA A 114 -5.73 5.54 23.84
N HIS A 115 -6.19 4.64 22.95
CA HIS A 115 -7.60 4.35 22.84
C HIS A 115 -8.07 3.36 23.92
N PRO A 116 -9.07 3.71 24.76
CA PRO A 116 -9.46 2.89 25.92
C PRO A 116 -10.08 1.53 25.55
N CYS A 117 -10.59 1.37 24.34
CA CYS A 117 -11.16 0.11 23.85
C CYS A 117 -10.16 -0.77 23.11
N ILE A 118 -8.89 -0.38 22.98
CA ILE A 118 -7.87 -1.16 22.28
C ILE A 118 -6.86 -1.70 23.29
N GLU A 119 -6.68 -3.01 23.28
CA GLU A 119 -5.64 -3.71 24.03
C GLU A 119 -4.65 -4.34 23.03
N ILE A 120 -3.37 -3.92 23.09
CA ILE A 120 -2.33 -4.42 22.21
C ILE A 120 -1.59 -5.55 22.92
N SER A 121 -1.50 -6.71 22.26
CA SER A 121 -0.77 -7.88 22.74
C SER A 121 0.39 -8.19 21.80
N HIS A 122 1.60 -8.08 22.31
CA HIS A 122 2.82 -8.40 21.56
C HIS A 122 3.08 -9.92 21.64
N ARG A 123 2.64 -10.65 20.63
CA ARG A 123 2.83 -12.08 20.48
C ARG A 123 2.63 -12.55 19.05
N LEU A 124 3.20 -13.68 18.72
CA LEU A 124 2.99 -14.32 17.41
C LEU A 124 1.66 -15.09 17.42
N ALA A 125 0.75 -14.78 16.49
CA ALA A 125 -0.42 -15.60 16.19
C ALA A 125 0.02 -16.82 15.36
N ARG A 126 -0.45 -18.02 15.74
CA ARG A 126 -0.01 -19.27 15.09
C ARG A 126 -1.14 -20.01 14.39
N SER A 127 -2.36 -19.92 14.88
CA SER A 127 -3.49 -20.67 14.38
C SER A 127 -4.77 -19.83 14.37
N LEU A 128 -5.50 -19.85 13.26
CA LEU A 128 -6.82 -19.18 13.20
C LEU A 128 -7.82 -19.82 14.16
N ASP A 129 -7.71 -21.15 14.38
CA ASP A 129 -8.60 -21.87 15.29
C ASP A 129 -8.43 -21.38 16.74
N GLU A 130 -7.18 -21.12 17.17
CA GLU A 130 -6.89 -20.55 18.49
C GLU A 130 -7.34 -19.10 18.61
N GLU A 131 -7.08 -18.31 17.56
CA GLU A 131 -7.38 -16.88 17.57
C GLU A 131 -8.87 -16.55 17.46
N ALA A 132 -9.69 -17.46 16.92
CA ALA A 132 -11.13 -17.31 16.88
C ALA A 132 -11.83 -17.61 18.22
N VAL A 133 -11.11 -18.18 19.20
CA VAL A 133 -11.70 -18.54 20.49
C VAL A 133 -11.88 -17.31 21.40
N GLY A 134 -13.05 -17.18 21.98
CA GLY A 134 -13.34 -16.17 23.00
C GLY A 134 -13.58 -14.76 22.48
N VAL A 135 -13.82 -14.61 21.19
CA VAL A 135 -14.13 -13.34 20.53
C VAL A 135 -15.46 -13.42 19.74
N ASP A 136 -16.04 -12.29 19.41
CA ASP A 136 -17.27 -12.21 18.60
C ASP A 136 -16.97 -12.06 17.09
N ALA A 137 -15.74 -11.62 16.74
CA ALA A 137 -15.26 -11.53 15.35
C ALA A 137 -13.74 -11.57 15.30
N LEU A 138 -13.18 -12.01 14.17
CA LEU A 138 -11.73 -12.05 13.89
C LEU A 138 -11.43 -11.32 12.57
N ILE A 139 -10.40 -10.45 12.57
CA ILE A 139 -9.85 -9.84 11.35
C ILE A 139 -8.39 -10.25 11.19
N VAL A 140 -8.07 -10.92 10.09
CA VAL A 140 -6.71 -11.32 9.73
C VAL A 140 -6.10 -10.24 8.86
N ALA A 141 -5.20 -9.43 9.43
CA ALA A 141 -4.55 -8.28 8.78
C ALA A 141 -3.01 -8.36 8.88
N THR A 142 -2.47 -9.58 8.86
CA THR A 142 -1.04 -9.89 9.06
C THR A 142 -0.14 -9.49 7.90
N GLY A 143 -0.73 -9.04 6.81
CA GLY A 143 -0.02 -8.48 5.67
C GLY A 143 0.71 -9.52 4.80
N PRO A 144 1.58 -9.05 3.89
CA PRO A 144 2.19 -9.89 2.85
C PRO A 144 3.28 -10.82 3.38
N LEU A 145 3.81 -10.57 4.57
CA LEU A 145 4.88 -11.37 5.18
C LEU A 145 4.33 -12.47 6.09
N THR A 146 3.07 -12.84 5.92
CA THR A 146 2.47 -13.97 6.65
C THR A 146 3.17 -15.26 6.26
N GLU A 147 3.79 -15.92 7.24
CA GLU A 147 4.59 -17.14 7.06
C GLU A 147 4.45 -18.10 8.27
N GLY A 148 5.13 -19.23 8.22
CA GLY A 148 5.17 -20.19 9.32
C GLY A 148 3.81 -20.81 9.65
N ASP A 149 3.57 -21.01 10.96
CA ASP A 149 2.40 -21.72 11.49
C ASP A 149 1.08 -21.08 11.06
N LEU A 150 1.00 -19.74 11.04
CA LEU A 150 -0.22 -19.03 10.65
C LEU A 150 -0.52 -19.20 9.16
N ALA A 151 0.51 -19.14 8.29
CA ALA A 151 0.33 -19.39 6.86
C ALA A 151 -0.12 -20.84 6.62
N GLN A 152 0.43 -21.79 7.34
CA GLN A 152 -0.01 -23.18 7.30
C GLN A 152 -1.46 -23.33 7.77
N SER A 153 -1.84 -22.70 8.88
CA SER A 153 -3.22 -22.69 9.38
C SER A 153 -4.22 -22.12 8.35
N LEU A 154 -3.82 -21.07 7.60
CA LEU A 154 -4.61 -20.55 6.48
C LEU A 154 -4.75 -21.58 5.36
N CYS A 155 -3.68 -22.28 4.95
CA CYS A 155 -3.74 -23.33 3.94
C CYS A 155 -4.67 -24.47 4.37
N GLU A 156 -4.55 -24.93 5.61
CA GLU A 156 -5.38 -26.02 6.17
C GLU A 156 -6.87 -25.60 6.24
N ALA A 157 -7.14 -24.35 6.61
CA ALA A 157 -8.49 -23.84 6.71
C ALA A 157 -9.17 -23.70 5.35
N THR A 158 -8.44 -23.30 4.33
CA THR A 158 -8.96 -22.99 3.00
C THR A 158 -8.87 -24.15 2.03
N GLY A 159 -8.11 -25.20 2.36
CA GLY A 159 -7.81 -26.31 1.44
C GLY A 159 -7.03 -25.88 0.19
N ALA A 160 -6.43 -24.69 0.21
CA ALA A 160 -5.72 -24.11 -0.92
C ALA A 160 -4.28 -23.74 -0.51
N ASP A 161 -3.34 -23.89 -1.43
CA ASP A 161 -1.99 -23.37 -1.26
C ASP A 161 -2.03 -21.83 -1.27
N ASN A 162 -1.25 -21.22 -0.37
CA ASN A 162 -1.04 -19.78 -0.41
C ASN A 162 -0.31 -19.41 -1.69
N LEU A 163 -0.89 -18.46 -2.42
CA LEU A 163 -0.24 -17.88 -3.58
C LEU A 163 0.86 -16.90 -3.11
N ALA A 164 1.88 -16.74 -3.93
CA ALA A 164 2.95 -15.83 -3.60
C ALA A 164 3.47 -15.14 -4.86
N PHE A 165 3.91 -13.90 -4.69
CA PHE A 165 4.67 -13.16 -5.69
C PHE A 165 5.89 -12.51 -5.03
N PHE A 166 6.84 -12.07 -5.84
CA PHE A 166 8.00 -11.34 -5.36
C PHE A 166 7.80 -9.85 -5.54
N ASP A 167 8.11 -9.10 -4.49
CA ASP A 167 8.12 -7.65 -4.46
C ASP A 167 9.51 -7.16 -4.08
N ALA A 168 9.88 -5.97 -4.52
CA ALA A 168 11.17 -5.40 -4.25
C ALA A 168 11.05 -3.98 -3.68
N ALA A 169 11.86 -3.68 -2.67
CA ALA A 169 11.98 -2.34 -2.13
C ALA A 169 13.09 -1.55 -2.85
N ALA A 170 12.91 -0.24 -2.96
CA ALA A 170 13.93 0.67 -3.47
C ALA A 170 14.89 1.11 -2.35
N PRO A 171 16.17 1.36 -2.67
CA PRO A 171 17.15 1.86 -1.71
C PRO A 171 16.89 3.32 -1.33
N VAL A 172 17.43 3.69 -0.17
CA VAL A 172 17.43 5.04 0.38
C VAL A 172 18.86 5.47 0.63
N VAL A 173 19.23 6.69 0.24
CA VAL A 173 20.56 7.27 0.38
C VAL A 173 20.56 8.49 1.29
N MET A 174 21.66 8.73 2.00
CA MET A 174 21.85 9.89 2.87
C MET A 174 22.07 11.17 2.06
N ALA A 175 21.37 12.24 2.43
CA ALA A 175 21.42 13.52 1.72
C ALA A 175 22.80 14.15 1.68
N GLU A 176 23.58 14.03 2.76
CA GLU A 176 24.93 14.57 2.90
C GLU A 176 25.95 13.87 1.99
N SER A 177 25.66 12.68 1.52
CA SER A 177 26.51 11.89 0.61
C SER A 177 26.27 12.18 -0.87
N LEU A 178 25.31 13.05 -1.21
CA LEU A 178 24.93 13.40 -2.56
C LEU A 178 25.73 14.61 -3.08
N ASP A 179 26.23 14.53 -4.29
CA ASP A 179 26.84 15.66 -4.99
C ASP A 179 25.74 16.58 -5.56
N ARG A 180 25.38 17.62 -4.79
CA ARG A 180 24.31 18.56 -5.12
C ARG A 180 24.60 19.39 -6.38
N GLU A 181 25.85 19.53 -6.81
CA GLU A 181 26.22 20.29 -8.00
C GLU A 181 25.81 19.56 -9.29
N LYS A 182 25.69 18.22 -9.22
CA LYS A 182 25.25 17.39 -10.33
C LYS A 182 23.74 17.18 -10.35
N LEU A 183 23.05 17.47 -9.26
CA LEU A 183 21.60 17.30 -9.13
C LEU A 183 20.88 18.62 -9.36
N PHE A 184 19.60 18.55 -9.71
CA PHE A 184 18.73 19.72 -9.79
C PHE A 184 17.34 19.43 -9.21
N SER A 185 16.72 20.46 -8.66
CA SER A 185 15.38 20.37 -8.04
C SER A 185 14.30 20.71 -9.05
N GLN A 186 13.43 19.78 -9.37
CA GLN A 186 12.25 20.02 -10.23
C GLN A 186 11.21 18.90 -10.07
N SER A 187 9.92 19.29 -10.02
CA SER A 187 8.82 18.37 -10.23
C SER A 187 8.49 18.28 -11.74
N ARG A 188 8.05 17.10 -12.21
CA ARG A 188 7.77 16.91 -13.66
C ARG A 188 6.62 17.80 -14.10
N TYR A 189 6.77 18.45 -15.25
CA TYR A 189 5.79 19.33 -15.89
C TYR A 189 5.52 20.63 -15.11
N GLU A 190 6.35 20.97 -14.13
CA GLU A 190 6.30 22.22 -13.38
C GLU A 190 7.53 23.08 -13.72
N GLU A 191 7.36 24.41 -13.71
CA GLU A 191 8.44 25.36 -13.87
C GLU A 191 9.05 25.71 -12.51
N GLY A 192 10.39 25.84 -12.47
CA GLY A 192 11.14 26.22 -11.27
C GLY A 192 11.55 25.03 -10.40
N ALA A 193 11.90 25.34 -9.14
CA ALA A 193 12.29 24.35 -8.16
C ALA A 193 11.06 23.51 -7.71
N GLY A 194 11.23 22.20 -7.69
CA GLY A 194 10.18 21.26 -7.30
C GLY A 194 10.62 20.36 -6.13
N ASP A 195 9.75 19.48 -5.73
CA ASP A 195 9.90 18.63 -4.54
C ASP A 195 10.85 17.44 -4.75
N TYR A 196 11.30 17.21 -5.99
CA TYR A 196 12.21 16.10 -6.30
C TYR A 196 13.59 16.62 -6.67
N LEU A 197 14.62 15.94 -6.16
CA LEU A 197 15.96 16.04 -6.75
C LEU A 197 16.05 15.11 -7.96
N ASN A 198 16.67 15.57 -9.02
CA ASN A 198 16.82 14.80 -10.24
C ASN A 198 18.32 14.60 -10.54
N ALA A 199 18.71 13.35 -10.77
CA ALA A 199 20.03 12.96 -11.23
C ALA A 199 19.97 12.73 -12.76
N PRO A 200 20.43 13.69 -13.56
CA PRO A 200 20.36 13.59 -15.02
C PRO A 200 21.51 12.77 -15.58
N PHE A 201 21.23 11.96 -16.58
CA PHE A 201 22.22 11.23 -17.35
C PHE A 201 22.44 11.87 -18.73
N SER A 202 23.67 11.90 -19.19
CA SER A 202 23.99 11.91 -20.60
C SER A 202 23.67 10.57 -21.25
N LYS A 203 23.77 10.48 -22.58
CA LYS A 203 23.54 9.21 -23.29
C LYS A 203 24.60 8.18 -22.90
N GLU A 204 25.84 8.57 -22.88
CA GLU A 204 27.02 7.74 -22.62
C GLU A 204 26.99 7.18 -21.18
N GLU A 205 26.68 8.04 -20.19
CA GLU A 205 26.53 7.63 -18.79
C GLU A 205 25.39 6.64 -18.62
N TYR A 206 24.27 6.89 -19.30
CA TYR A 206 23.11 6.01 -19.24
C TYR A 206 23.40 4.62 -19.83
N GLU A 207 24.03 4.58 -21.03
CA GLU A 207 24.35 3.31 -21.70
C GLU A 207 25.31 2.48 -20.85
N ALA A 208 26.33 3.09 -20.27
CA ALA A 208 27.27 2.43 -19.37
C ALA A 208 26.54 1.91 -18.09
N PHE A 209 25.73 2.75 -17.47
CA PHE A 209 24.93 2.37 -16.29
C PHE A 209 23.98 1.20 -16.58
N ALA A 210 23.23 1.28 -17.67
CA ALA A 210 22.23 0.27 -18.01
C ALA A 210 22.88 -1.09 -18.35
N GLN A 211 24.07 -1.09 -18.98
CA GLN A 211 24.82 -2.31 -19.23
C GLN A 211 25.26 -2.97 -17.91
N GLU A 212 25.87 -2.21 -16.99
CA GLU A 212 26.29 -2.69 -15.69
C GLU A 212 25.12 -3.16 -14.82
N LEU A 213 23.97 -2.50 -14.94
CA LEU A 213 22.75 -2.89 -14.24
C LEU A 213 22.24 -4.27 -14.69
N VAL A 214 22.31 -4.57 -15.99
CA VAL A 214 21.89 -5.87 -16.56
C VAL A 214 22.85 -6.99 -16.17
N GLU A 215 24.15 -6.70 -16.07
CA GLU A 215 25.22 -7.67 -15.78
C GLU A 215 25.38 -7.93 -14.28
N ALA A 216 24.87 -7.05 -13.42
CA ALA A 216 25.03 -7.10 -11.96
C ALA A 216 24.49 -8.37 -11.32
N GLU A 217 25.15 -8.79 -10.25
CA GLU A 217 24.77 -9.99 -9.48
C GLU A 217 23.49 -9.78 -8.67
N ARG A 218 22.55 -10.74 -8.82
CA ARG A 218 21.24 -10.75 -8.16
C ARG A 218 21.25 -11.70 -6.96
N VAL A 219 20.46 -11.38 -5.93
CA VAL A 219 20.25 -12.24 -4.76
C VAL A 219 19.50 -13.52 -5.18
N ILE A 220 18.39 -13.35 -5.91
CA ILE A 220 17.63 -14.48 -6.46
C ILE A 220 18.02 -14.64 -7.92
N LYS A 221 18.75 -15.72 -8.22
CA LYS A 221 19.38 -15.97 -9.55
C LYS A 221 18.45 -16.65 -10.56
N ARG A 222 17.22 -17.02 -10.18
CA ARG A 222 16.25 -17.61 -11.12
C ARG A 222 15.70 -16.55 -12.08
N GLU A 223 15.30 -16.98 -13.26
CA GLU A 223 14.46 -16.17 -14.12
C GLU A 223 13.05 -16.08 -13.52
N PHE A 224 12.51 -14.88 -13.47
CA PHE A 224 11.14 -14.65 -13.03
C PHE A 224 10.21 -14.72 -14.24
N GLU A 225 9.13 -15.50 -14.13
CA GLU A 225 8.01 -15.37 -15.06
C GLU A 225 7.21 -14.11 -14.71
N SER A 226 6.46 -13.57 -15.68
CA SER A 226 5.66 -12.34 -15.47
C SER A 226 4.66 -12.47 -14.30
N LYS A 227 4.21 -13.68 -14.00
CA LYS A 227 3.34 -13.99 -12.85
C LYS A 227 4.05 -14.02 -11.50
N ASP A 228 5.38 -14.11 -11.47
CA ASP A 228 6.18 -14.18 -10.25
C ASP A 228 6.48 -12.80 -9.68
N LEU A 229 6.35 -11.73 -10.48
CA LEU A 229 6.67 -10.36 -10.12
C LEU A 229 5.42 -9.49 -10.16
N PHE A 230 5.22 -8.68 -9.12
CA PHE A 230 4.20 -7.66 -9.16
C PHE A 230 4.60 -6.56 -10.16
N GLN A 231 3.78 -6.31 -11.18
CA GLN A 231 4.12 -5.41 -12.29
C GLN A 231 4.48 -3.98 -11.86
N ALA A 232 3.89 -3.49 -10.77
CA ALA A 232 4.13 -2.13 -10.27
C ALA A 232 5.45 -1.98 -9.48
N CYS A 233 6.07 -3.09 -9.05
CA CYS A 233 7.30 -3.12 -8.24
C CYS A 233 8.37 -4.01 -8.86
N GLN A 234 8.42 -4.08 -10.20
CA GLN A 234 9.45 -4.84 -10.89
C GLN A 234 10.85 -4.28 -10.59
N PRO A 235 11.85 -5.14 -10.33
CA PRO A 235 13.23 -4.71 -10.18
C PRO A 235 13.73 -3.96 -11.40
N ILE A 236 14.48 -2.88 -11.18
CA ILE A 236 14.96 -2.02 -12.27
C ILE A 236 15.87 -2.77 -13.25
N GLU A 237 16.67 -3.72 -12.77
CA GLU A 237 17.50 -4.58 -13.60
C GLU A 237 16.68 -5.55 -14.46
N GLU A 238 15.53 -6.03 -13.98
CA GLU A 238 14.65 -6.87 -14.78
C GLU A 238 13.95 -6.05 -15.87
N ILE A 239 13.58 -4.79 -15.58
CA ILE A 239 13.08 -3.86 -16.59
C ILE A 239 14.16 -3.62 -17.66
N ALA A 240 15.41 -3.38 -17.24
CA ALA A 240 16.53 -3.16 -18.18
C ALA A 240 16.81 -4.38 -19.06
N ARG A 241 16.58 -5.61 -18.57
CA ARG A 241 16.71 -6.86 -19.35
C ARG A 241 15.68 -6.99 -20.45
N THR A 242 14.49 -6.40 -20.32
CA THR A 242 13.49 -6.40 -21.39
C THR A 242 13.91 -5.51 -22.57
N GLY A 243 14.83 -4.59 -22.35
CA GLY A 243 15.44 -3.70 -23.33
C GLY A 243 16.23 -2.60 -22.65
N ILE A 244 17.43 -2.34 -23.15
CA ILE A 244 18.37 -1.38 -22.54
C ILE A 244 17.75 0.02 -22.35
N ASP A 245 16.83 0.42 -23.19
CA ASP A 245 16.10 1.69 -23.10
C ASP A 245 14.81 1.62 -22.29
N ALA A 246 14.34 0.43 -21.86
CA ALA A 246 13.08 0.28 -21.15
C ALA A 246 12.97 1.15 -19.88
N PRO A 247 14.01 1.30 -19.02
CA PRO A 247 13.96 2.16 -17.85
C PRO A 247 13.65 3.64 -18.19
N ARG A 248 14.02 4.13 -19.38
CA ARG A 248 13.76 5.51 -19.83
C ARG A 248 12.27 5.78 -20.12
N PHE A 249 11.45 4.76 -20.24
CA PHE A 249 9.99 4.87 -20.36
C PHE A 249 9.27 4.71 -19.03
N GLY A 250 10.01 4.34 -17.97
CA GLY A 250 9.54 4.12 -16.60
C GLY A 250 10.28 4.98 -15.58
N ALA A 251 11.06 4.34 -14.71
CA ALA A 251 11.76 4.95 -13.58
C ALA A 251 12.71 6.10 -13.96
N LEU A 252 13.41 5.97 -15.07
CA LEU A 252 14.38 6.96 -15.57
C LEU A 252 13.84 7.88 -16.66
N LYS A 253 12.52 8.03 -16.75
CA LYS A 253 11.87 8.85 -17.77
C LYS A 253 12.30 10.31 -17.67
N PRO A 254 12.85 10.95 -18.76
CA PRO A 254 13.31 12.34 -18.72
C PRO A 254 12.22 13.36 -19.07
N VAL A 255 11.06 12.93 -19.53
CA VAL A 255 9.99 13.81 -20.03
C VAL A 255 9.42 14.66 -18.91
N GLY A 256 9.25 15.95 -19.17
CA GLY A 256 8.76 16.93 -18.19
C GLY A 256 9.84 17.50 -17.29
N LEU A 257 11.14 17.20 -17.55
CA LEU A 257 12.27 17.73 -16.84
C LEU A 257 13.16 18.55 -17.78
N THR A 258 13.75 19.63 -17.27
CA THR A 258 14.75 20.46 -17.94
C THR A 258 15.93 20.66 -16.99
N ASP A 259 17.11 20.18 -17.38
CA ASP A 259 18.33 20.39 -16.59
C ASP A 259 18.75 21.88 -16.71
N PRO A 260 18.75 22.65 -15.61
CA PRO A 260 19.05 24.07 -15.64
C PRO A 260 20.47 24.39 -16.06
N ARG A 261 21.39 23.42 -15.94
CA ARG A 261 22.81 23.60 -16.35
C ARG A 261 22.99 23.59 -17.87
N THR A 262 22.13 22.84 -18.57
CA THR A 262 22.19 22.71 -20.02
C THR A 262 21.07 23.42 -20.77
N GLY A 263 19.98 23.77 -20.04
CA GLY A 263 18.73 24.27 -20.61
C GLY A 263 17.99 23.24 -21.46
N ARG A 264 18.36 21.96 -21.36
CA ARG A 264 17.81 20.87 -22.19
C ARG A 264 17.27 19.74 -21.34
N ARG A 265 16.41 18.95 -21.95
CA ARG A 265 15.94 17.70 -21.37
C ARG A 265 17.11 16.69 -21.30
N PRO A 266 17.39 16.06 -20.15
CA PRO A 266 18.43 15.02 -20.04
C PRO A 266 18.07 13.78 -20.88
N TRP A 267 19.07 12.94 -21.15
CA TRP A 267 18.81 11.65 -21.83
C TRP A 267 17.95 10.70 -21.00
N ALA A 268 18.26 10.61 -19.71
CA ALA A 268 17.49 9.92 -18.69
C ALA A 268 17.60 10.71 -17.37
N ALA A 269 16.73 10.48 -16.41
CA ALA A 269 16.83 11.10 -15.09
C ALA A 269 16.24 10.22 -14.00
N LEU A 270 17.03 9.93 -12.95
CA LEU A 270 16.52 9.37 -11.70
C LEU A 270 15.91 10.50 -10.87
N GLN A 271 14.71 10.27 -10.32
CA GLN A 271 14.12 11.14 -9.30
C GLN A 271 14.41 10.60 -7.90
N LEU A 272 14.82 11.50 -7.03
CA LEU A 272 15.06 11.25 -5.62
C LEU A 272 13.99 12.00 -4.82
N ARG A 273 13.28 11.29 -3.93
CA ARG A 273 12.23 11.84 -3.08
C ARG A 273 12.66 11.80 -1.62
N ALA A 274 12.45 12.92 -0.89
CA ALA A 274 12.72 12.95 0.54
C ALA A 274 11.89 11.88 1.29
N GLU A 275 12.53 11.20 2.24
CA GLU A 275 11.92 10.20 3.10
C GLU A 275 11.35 10.82 4.40
N ASP A 276 11.83 12.01 4.74
CA ASP A 276 11.52 12.74 5.96
C ASP A 276 11.26 14.24 5.67
N ALA A 277 10.72 14.95 6.65
CA ALA A 277 10.38 16.37 6.52
C ALA A 277 11.61 17.30 6.43
N HIS A 278 12.78 16.83 6.84
CA HIS A 278 14.02 17.62 6.86
C HIS A 278 14.90 17.37 5.64
N GLY A 279 14.58 16.34 4.85
CA GLY A 279 15.35 15.95 3.67
C GLY A 279 16.71 15.39 4.02
N GLU A 280 16.82 14.65 5.12
CA GLU A 280 18.04 14.00 5.59
C GLU A 280 18.38 12.75 4.77
N SER A 281 17.36 12.15 4.15
CA SER A 281 17.53 10.98 3.29
C SER A 281 16.57 10.99 2.10
N TYR A 282 16.97 10.28 1.04
CA TYR A 282 16.22 10.25 -0.23
C TYR A 282 16.02 8.83 -0.76
N ASN A 283 14.79 8.52 -1.12
CA ASN A 283 14.42 7.30 -1.83
C ASN A 283 14.72 7.42 -3.32
N LEU A 284 15.30 6.38 -3.90
CA LEU A 284 15.51 6.25 -5.34
C LEU A 284 14.20 5.82 -6.00
N VAL A 285 13.45 6.75 -6.57
CA VAL A 285 12.09 6.50 -7.07
C VAL A 285 12.09 5.51 -8.25
N GLY A 286 11.38 4.40 -8.08
CA GLY A 286 11.28 3.38 -9.13
C GLY A 286 12.49 2.44 -9.22
N PHE A 287 13.39 2.46 -8.24
CA PHE A 287 14.60 1.62 -8.18
C PHE A 287 14.45 0.42 -7.26
N GLN A 288 13.30 -0.22 -7.28
CA GLN A 288 13.16 -1.55 -6.70
C GLN A 288 14.22 -2.47 -7.30
N THR A 289 14.84 -3.33 -6.48
CA THR A 289 15.97 -4.12 -6.95
C THR A 289 16.13 -5.46 -6.24
N ASN A 290 16.60 -6.46 -6.99
CA ASN A 290 17.04 -7.77 -6.53
C ASN A 290 18.58 -7.89 -6.53
N LEU A 291 19.31 -6.80 -6.76
CA LEU A 291 20.77 -6.81 -6.74
C LEU A 291 21.31 -7.08 -5.33
N THR A 292 22.47 -7.76 -5.25
CA THR A 292 23.20 -7.91 -3.98
C THR A 292 23.62 -6.54 -3.44
N PHE A 293 23.80 -6.37 -2.14
CA PHE A 293 24.19 -5.10 -1.54
C PHE A 293 25.51 -4.53 -2.10
N PRO A 294 26.57 -5.35 -2.36
CA PRO A 294 27.76 -4.86 -3.05
C PRO A 294 27.47 -4.31 -4.44
N GLU A 295 26.61 -4.98 -5.21
CA GLU A 295 26.24 -4.55 -6.55
C GLU A 295 25.38 -3.28 -6.54
N GLN A 296 24.42 -3.16 -5.59
CA GLN A 296 23.69 -1.91 -5.44
C GLN A 296 24.65 -0.73 -5.17
N ARG A 297 25.64 -0.93 -4.30
CA ARG A 297 26.64 0.10 -4.03
C ARG A 297 27.48 0.42 -5.26
N ARG A 298 27.91 -0.58 -6.02
CA ARG A 298 28.73 -0.43 -7.20
C ARG A 298 27.97 0.26 -8.35
N VAL A 299 26.81 -0.29 -8.70
CA VAL A 299 26.05 0.14 -9.87
C VAL A 299 25.35 1.47 -9.62
N PHE A 300 24.70 1.65 -8.47
CA PHE A 300 23.96 2.88 -8.22
C PHE A 300 24.87 4.10 -7.96
N ARG A 301 26.13 3.87 -7.61
CA ARG A 301 27.15 4.93 -7.58
C ARG A 301 27.65 5.38 -8.96
N MET A 302 27.24 4.72 -10.04
CA MET A 302 27.45 5.22 -11.41
C MET A 302 26.44 6.31 -11.80
N ILE A 303 25.39 6.50 -11.00
CA ILE A 303 24.37 7.53 -11.25
C ILE A 303 24.98 8.90 -10.94
N PRO A 304 24.90 9.90 -11.86
CA PRO A 304 25.42 11.23 -11.63
C PRO A 304 24.89 11.85 -10.31
N GLY A 305 25.82 12.31 -9.47
CA GLY A 305 25.50 12.86 -8.16
C GLY A 305 25.38 11.83 -7.03
N LEU A 306 25.51 10.53 -7.33
CA LEU A 306 25.47 9.44 -6.35
C LEU A 306 26.82 8.72 -6.20
N GLU A 307 27.90 9.21 -6.76
CA GLU A 307 29.21 8.55 -6.79
C GLU A 307 29.74 8.20 -5.39
N SER A 308 29.43 9.04 -4.40
CA SER A 308 29.80 8.84 -3.00
C SER A 308 28.62 8.44 -2.12
N ALA A 309 27.49 8.06 -2.71
CA ALA A 309 26.25 7.82 -1.95
C ALA A 309 26.43 6.80 -0.84
N GLU A 310 25.97 7.16 0.35
CA GLU A 310 25.84 6.29 1.50
C GLU A 310 24.40 5.79 1.62
N PHE A 311 24.23 4.47 1.73
CA PHE A 311 22.92 3.85 1.75
C PHE A 311 22.40 3.74 3.19
N ALA A 312 21.38 4.54 3.52
CA ALA A 312 20.64 4.41 4.77
C ALA A 312 19.86 3.08 4.79
N ARG A 313 19.42 2.62 3.60
CA ARG A 313 18.75 1.33 3.41
C ARG A 313 19.06 0.82 2.00
N TYR A 314 19.41 -0.47 1.90
CA TYR A 314 19.48 -1.16 0.62
C TYR A 314 18.10 -1.60 0.15
N GLY A 315 17.93 -1.72 -1.15
CA GLY A 315 16.80 -2.41 -1.74
C GLY A 315 16.86 -3.91 -1.40
N VAL A 316 15.71 -4.49 -1.13
CA VAL A 316 15.58 -5.92 -0.83
C VAL A 316 14.40 -6.50 -1.59
N MET A 317 14.55 -7.73 -2.06
CA MET A 317 13.44 -8.50 -2.60
C MET A 317 12.88 -9.42 -1.51
N HIS A 318 11.57 -9.48 -1.42
CA HIS A 318 10.87 -10.36 -0.47
C HIS A 318 9.72 -11.08 -1.16
N ARG A 319 9.34 -12.21 -0.59
CA ARG A 319 8.20 -12.99 -1.05
C ARG A 319 6.95 -12.50 -0.31
N ASN A 320 5.95 -12.08 -1.06
CA ASN A 320 4.65 -11.68 -0.52
C ASN A 320 3.68 -12.87 -0.59
N THR A 321 2.96 -13.10 0.49
CA THR A 321 1.91 -14.11 0.58
C THR A 321 0.55 -13.45 0.41
N PHE A 322 -0.33 -14.08 -0.36
CA PHE A 322 -1.74 -13.70 -0.47
C PHE A 322 -2.60 -14.96 -0.61
N ILE A 323 -3.90 -14.81 -0.38
CA ILE A 323 -4.87 -15.89 -0.54
C ILE A 323 -5.62 -15.74 -1.88
N ASN A 324 -6.18 -16.83 -2.39
CA ASN A 324 -7.05 -16.78 -3.57
C ASN A 324 -8.42 -16.20 -3.20
N ALA A 325 -8.45 -14.89 -2.95
CA ALA A 325 -9.62 -14.19 -2.44
C ALA A 325 -10.90 -14.42 -3.27
N PRO A 326 -10.88 -14.49 -4.63
CA PRO A 326 -12.08 -14.81 -5.43
C PRO A 326 -12.79 -16.10 -5.03
N SER A 327 -12.04 -17.13 -4.66
CA SER A 327 -12.63 -18.42 -4.25
C SER A 327 -12.98 -18.49 -2.76
N LEU A 328 -12.33 -17.67 -1.93
CA LEU A 328 -12.37 -17.81 -0.49
C LEU A 328 -13.22 -16.75 0.25
N LEU A 329 -13.28 -15.53 -0.31
CA LEU A 329 -13.91 -14.38 0.36
C LEU A 329 -15.19 -13.93 -0.38
N ASP A 330 -16.08 -13.28 0.37
CA ASP A 330 -17.16 -12.49 -0.17
C ASP A 330 -16.75 -11.01 -0.37
N SER A 331 -17.64 -10.18 -0.88
CA SER A 331 -17.38 -8.75 -1.15
C SER A 331 -17.13 -7.90 0.11
N ASN A 332 -17.36 -8.44 1.30
CA ASN A 332 -17.06 -7.82 2.59
C ASN A 332 -15.71 -8.30 3.16
N LEU A 333 -14.93 -9.04 2.35
CA LEU A 333 -13.67 -9.67 2.73
C LEU A 333 -13.83 -10.73 3.84
N ARG A 334 -15.02 -11.25 4.03
CA ARG A 334 -15.37 -12.33 4.97
C ARG A 334 -15.17 -13.68 4.29
N PHE A 335 -14.63 -14.65 5.00
CA PHE A 335 -14.59 -16.02 4.51
C PHE A 335 -16.00 -16.52 4.18
N ARG A 336 -16.10 -17.26 3.07
CA ARG A 336 -17.35 -17.88 2.66
C ARG A 336 -17.84 -18.86 3.74
N PRO A 337 -19.18 -19.04 3.90
CA PRO A 337 -19.75 -19.82 4.99
C PRO A 337 -19.20 -21.23 5.11
N GLU A 338 -18.83 -21.86 4.00
CA GLU A 338 -18.30 -23.24 3.94
C GLU A 338 -16.95 -23.35 4.66
N ILE A 339 -16.18 -22.27 4.66
CA ILE A 339 -14.85 -22.20 5.31
C ILE A 339 -15.02 -21.72 6.76
N GLU A 340 -15.84 -20.69 6.95
CA GLU A 340 -16.03 -20.00 8.22
C GLU A 340 -16.69 -20.89 9.28
N ALA A 341 -17.54 -21.84 8.87
CA ALA A 341 -18.30 -22.70 9.77
C ALA A 341 -17.48 -23.40 10.87
N ARG A 342 -16.15 -23.58 10.63
CA ARG A 342 -15.24 -24.21 11.59
C ARG A 342 -14.96 -23.33 12.82
N TRP A 343 -15.06 -21.99 12.71
CA TRP A 343 -14.70 -21.06 13.79
C TRP A 343 -15.91 -20.60 14.61
N GLY A 344 -17.10 -20.64 14.03
CA GLY A 344 -18.34 -20.22 14.70
C GLY A 344 -18.46 -18.71 14.94
N VAL A 345 -17.53 -17.91 14.40
CA VAL A 345 -17.53 -16.44 14.43
C VAL A 345 -17.16 -15.89 13.04
N PRO A 346 -17.60 -14.67 12.70
CA PRO A 346 -17.19 -14.01 11.47
C PRO A 346 -15.66 -13.86 11.42
N VAL A 347 -15.05 -14.27 10.29
CA VAL A 347 -13.61 -14.12 10.05
C VAL A 347 -13.38 -13.38 8.73
N HIS A 348 -12.77 -12.20 8.85
CA HIS A 348 -12.44 -11.33 7.71
C HIS A 348 -10.94 -11.35 7.44
N VAL A 349 -10.55 -11.12 6.18
CA VAL A 349 -9.16 -10.96 5.78
C VAL A 349 -8.97 -9.58 5.18
N ALA A 350 -8.04 -8.78 5.68
CA ALA A 350 -7.81 -7.42 5.21
C ALA A 350 -6.34 -7.18 4.79
N GLY A 351 -6.12 -6.15 4.01
CA GLY A 351 -4.80 -5.78 3.54
C GLY A 351 -4.30 -6.64 2.39
N GLN A 352 -3.01 -6.62 2.22
CA GLN A 352 -2.33 -7.28 1.11
C GLN A 352 -2.55 -8.79 1.06
N LEU A 353 -2.78 -9.42 2.22
CA LEU A 353 -3.12 -10.85 2.30
C LEU A 353 -4.40 -11.17 1.53
N ALA A 354 -5.39 -10.28 1.52
CA ALA A 354 -6.61 -10.37 0.71
C ALA A 354 -6.43 -9.92 -0.74
N GLY A 355 -5.19 -9.57 -1.15
CA GLY A 355 -4.89 -9.08 -2.49
C GLY A 355 -5.23 -7.62 -2.76
N THR A 356 -5.51 -6.83 -1.73
CA THR A 356 -5.64 -5.37 -1.85
C THR A 356 -4.26 -4.73 -1.82
N GLU A 357 -3.64 -4.63 -3.01
CA GLU A 357 -2.25 -4.20 -3.17
C GLU A 357 -2.11 -2.69 -3.11
N GLY A 358 -1.29 -2.21 -2.18
CA GLY A 358 -0.98 -0.80 -1.96
C GLY A 358 -1.43 -0.29 -0.58
N TYR A 359 -0.80 0.81 -0.14
CA TYR A 359 -1.01 1.33 1.23
C TYR A 359 -2.44 1.83 1.47
N CYS A 360 -2.98 2.64 0.54
CA CYS A 360 -4.36 3.12 0.66
C CYS A 360 -5.37 2.00 0.50
N GLU A 361 -5.10 1.04 -0.36
CA GLU A 361 -5.90 -0.15 -0.57
C GLU A 361 -5.95 -1.01 0.70
N ALA A 362 -4.81 -1.20 1.36
CA ALA A 362 -4.74 -1.91 2.64
C ALA A 362 -5.52 -1.18 3.75
N ILE A 363 -5.32 0.14 3.90
CA ILE A 363 -6.09 0.97 4.85
C ILE A 363 -7.58 0.83 4.58
N ARG A 364 -8.00 0.96 3.31
CA ARG A 364 -9.41 0.92 2.93
C ARG A 364 -10.04 -0.46 3.16
N SER A 365 -9.28 -1.53 3.00
CA SER A 365 -9.75 -2.89 3.28
C SER A 365 -9.98 -3.11 4.79
N GLY A 366 -9.11 -2.58 5.64
CA GLY A 366 -9.29 -2.60 7.10
C GLY A 366 -10.54 -1.85 7.53
N LEU A 367 -10.75 -0.64 6.99
CA LEU A 367 -11.97 0.14 7.22
C LEU A 367 -13.21 -0.60 6.70
N HIS A 368 -13.14 -1.24 5.53
CA HIS A 368 -14.26 -1.99 4.96
C HIS A 368 -14.64 -3.20 5.81
N ALA A 369 -13.66 -4.00 6.20
CA ALA A 369 -13.88 -5.16 7.07
C ALA A 369 -14.45 -4.74 8.44
N SER A 370 -13.96 -3.63 9.02
CA SER A 370 -14.48 -3.12 10.29
C SER A 370 -15.96 -2.71 10.22
N LEU A 371 -16.38 -2.03 9.15
CA LEU A 371 -17.78 -1.67 8.93
C LEU A 371 -18.67 -2.91 8.76
N ALA A 372 -18.18 -3.96 8.10
CA ALA A 372 -18.88 -5.23 7.98
C ALA A 372 -19.05 -5.91 9.35
N VAL A 373 -17.96 -5.99 10.12
CA VAL A 373 -17.99 -6.55 11.50
C VAL A 373 -18.99 -5.79 12.38
N VAL A 374 -19.00 -4.45 12.33
CA VAL A 374 -19.95 -3.65 13.13
C VAL A 374 -21.41 -4.00 12.77
N ALA A 375 -21.73 -4.07 11.48
CA ALA A 375 -23.06 -4.43 11.02
C ALA A 375 -23.45 -5.84 11.51
N GLU A 376 -22.57 -6.82 11.33
CA GLU A 376 -22.81 -8.22 11.72
C GLU A 376 -23.00 -8.37 13.23
N LEU A 377 -22.17 -7.73 14.04
CA LEU A 377 -22.29 -7.76 15.51
C LEU A 377 -23.54 -7.04 16.01
N SER A 378 -24.10 -6.13 15.20
CA SER A 378 -25.39 -5.49 15.46
C SER A 378 -26.58 -6.30 14.92
N GLY A 379 -26.34 -7.46 14.31
CA GLY A 379 -27.38 -8.30 13.70
C GLY A 379 -27.90 -7.76 12.36
N GLU A 380 -27.16 -6.84 11.74
CA GLU A 380 -27.50 -6.26 10.45
C GLU A 380 -26.63 -6.88 9.33
N LYS A 381 -27.12 -6.76 8.09
CA LYS A 381 -26.30 -7.11 6.93
C LYS A 381 -25.38 -5.92 6.58
N PRO A 382 -24.10 -6.18 6.26
CA PRO A 382 -23.22 -5.16 5.69
C PRO A 382 -23.85 -4.47 4.48
N LEU A 383 -23.62 -3.16 4.34
CA LEU A 383 -24.09 -2.41 3.19
C LEU A 383 -23.26 -2.75 1.96
N PRO A 384 -23.89 -3.04 0.80
CA PRO A 384 -23.15 -3.29 -0.43
C PRO A 384 -22.43 -2.02 -0.90
N LEU A 385 -21.16 -2.16 -1.26
CA LEU A 385 -20.38 -1.09 -1.85
C LEU A 385 -20.54 -1.10 -3.38
N SER A 386 -20.84 0.06 -3.97
CA SER A 386 -20.99 0.18 -5.43
C SER A 386 -19.65 -0.03 -6.15
N GLU A 387 -19.64 -0.82 -7.23
CA GLU A 387 -18.50 -0.99 -8.14
C GLU A 387 -18.14 0.29 -8.93
N ASP A 388 -18.93 1.34 -8.84
CA ASP A 388 -18.60 2.64 -9.39
C ASP A 388 -17.62 3.41 -8.50
N THR A 389 -17.44 3.03 -7.22
CA THR A 389 -16.38 3.52 -6.36
C THR A 389 -15.04 2.83 -6.69
N ALA A 390 -13.92 3.45 -6.35
CA ALA A 390 -12.61 2.87 -6.63
C ALA A 390 -12.39 1.56 -5.86
N PHE A 391 -12.76 1.54 -4.57
CA PHE A 391 -12.61 0.34 -3.76
C PHE A 391 -13.67 -0.71 -4.07
N GLY A 392 -14.90 -0.31 -4.42
CA GLY A 392 -15.95 -1.25 -4.86
C GLY A 392 -15.57 -1.99 -6.14
N ALA A 393 -14.95 -1.30 -7.11
CA ALA A 393 -14.40 -1.94 -8.30
C ALA A 393 -13.28 -2.94 -7.96
N LEU A 394 -12.42 -2.61 -6.97
CA LEU A 394 -11.39 -3.53 -6.49
C LEU A 394 -12.02 -4.76 -5.84
N MET A 395 -13.07 -4.60 -5.03
CA MET A 395 -13.79 -5.73 -4.43
C MET A 395 -14.48 -6.60 -5.47
N GLY A 396 -15.12 -5.98 -6.48
CA GLY A 396 -15.70 -6.71 -7.61
C GLY A 396 -14.67 -7.59 -8.33
N TYR A 397 -13.43 -7.09 -8.53
CA TYR A 397 -12.35 -7.90 -9.09
C TYR A 397 -11.80 -8.96 -8.12
N ALA A 398 -11.53 -8.56 -6.87
CA ALA A 398 -10.81 -9.39 -5.91
C ALA A 398 -11.66 -10.52 -5.30
N THR A 399 -13.01 -10.42 -5.35
CA THR A 399 -13.89 -11.40 -4.71
C THR A 399 -14.90 -12.05 -5.67
N ASP A 400 -14.81 -11.76 -6.99
CA ASP A 400 -15.62 -12.43 -7.99
C ASP A 400 -15.08 -13.85 -8.26
N PRO A 401 -15.86 -14.90 -8.01
CA PRO A 401 -15.48 -16.28 -8.28
C PRO A 401 -15.13 -16.57 -9.76
N GLN A 402 -15.52 -15.69 -10.67
CA GLN A 402 -15.20 -15.82 -12.10
C GLN A 402 -13.83 -15.23 -12.45
N THR A 403 -13.16 -14.52 -11.54
CA THR A 403 -11.82 -14.00 -11.77
C THR A 403 -10.83 -15.14 -11.93
N THR A 404 -10.29 -15.30 -13.14
CA THR A 404 -9.27 -16.30 -13.45
C THR A 404 -7.88 -15.71 -13.42
N GLY A 405 -6.87 -16.50 -13.00
CA GLY A 405 -5.48 -16.02 -12.92
C GLY A 405 -5.32 -14.85 -11.93
N TYR A 406 -6.01 -14.93 -10.81
CA TYR A 406 -6.05 -13.88 -9.82
C TYR A 406 -4.64 -13.45 -9.38
N GLN A 407 -4.42 -12.15 -9.36
CA GLN A 407 -3.23 -11.49 -8.82
C GLN A 407 -3.67 -10.31 -7.95
N PRO A 408 -2.96 -10.02 -6.86
CA PRO A 408 -3.19 -8.81 -6.08
C PRO A 408 -3.21 -7.57 -6.97
N MET A 409 -4.13 -6.65 -6.69
CA MET A 409 -4.41 -5.51 -7.54
C MET A 409 -4.54 -4.22 -6.71
N HIS A 410 -4.05 -3.12 -7.26
CA HIS A 410 -4.37 -1.79 -6.77
C HIS A 410 -5.53 -1.18 -7.57
N VAL A 411 -6.18 -0.17 -7.00
CA VAL A 411 -7.23 0.56 -7.72
C VAL A 411 -6.70 1.17 -9.01
N ASN A 412 -7.40 0.93 -10.10
CA ASN A 412 -7.09 1.49 -11.41
C ASN A 412 -8.35 1.53 -12.28
N PHE A 413 -8.33 2.37 -13.33
CA PHE A 413 -9.50 2.50 -14.20
C PHE A 413 -9.78 1.28 -15.10
N GLY A 414 -8.84 0.32 -15.18
CA GLY A 414 -9.01 -0.91 -15.97
C GLY A 414 -9.95 -1.92 -15.34
N ILE A 415 -10.13 -1.87 -14.01
CA ILE A 415 -11.06 -2.75 -13.27
C ILE A 415 -12.42 -2.09 -13.00
N MET A 416 -12.57 -0.79 -13.28
CA MET A 416 -13.84 -0.10 -13.07
C MET A 416 -14.83 -0.41 -14.20
N ARG A 417 -16.11 -0.49 -13.87
CA ARG A 417 -17.17 -0.64 -14.86
C ARG A 417 -17.04 0.43 -15.96
N PRO A 418 -17.09 0.09 -17.26
CA PRO A 418 -17.02 1.06 -18.34
C PRO A 418 -18.02 2.20 -18.17
N LEU A 419 -17.70 3.39 -18.71
CA LEU A 419 -18.65 4.49 -18.80
C LEU A 419 -19.71 4.17 -19.86
N ASP A 420 -20.93 4.65 -19.65
CA ASP A 420 -22.04 4.43 -20.58
C ASP A 420 -21.77 5.09 -21.95
N GLU A 421 -21.01 6.20 -21.94
CA GLU A 421 -20.58 6.91 -23.13
C GLU A 421 -19.07 6.75 -23.39
N ARG A 422 -18.69 6.64 -24.67
CA ARG A 422 -17.30 6.56 -25.09
C ARG A 422 -16.64 7.93 -25.11
N ILE A 423 -15.87 8.26 -24.07
CA ILE A 423 -15.08 9.50 -23.99
C ILE A 423 -13.65 9.23 -24.53
N ARG A 424 -13.27 9.91 -25.63
CA ARG A 424 -11.96 9.72 -26.28
C ARG A 424 -10.84 10.43 -25.53
N ASN A 425 -11.09 11.64 -25.01
CA ASN A 425 -10.11 12.40 -24.25
C ASN A 425 -9.83 11.70 -22.92
N LYS A 426 -8.58 11.36 -22.67
CA LYS A 426 -8.16 10.63 -21.48
C LYS A 426 -8.49 11.38 -20.18
N ARG A 427 -8.24 12.68 -20.14
CA ARG A 427 -8.48 13.53 -18.95
C ARG A 427 -9.97 13.62 -18.64
N GLU A 428 -10.78 13.88 -19.64
CA GLU A 428 -12.25 13.95 -19.49
C GLU A 428 -12.84 12.60 -19.08
N ARG A 429 -12.32 11.50 -19.63
CA ARG A 429 -12.71 10.15 -19.26
C ARG A 429 -12.39 9.84 -17.79
N TYR A 430 -11.22 10.21 -17.31
CA TYR A 430 -10.82 10.00 -15.93
C TYR A 430 -11.65 10.86 -14.97
N ALA A 431 -11.91 12.11 -15.31
CA ALA A 431 -12.81 12.98 -14.56
C ALA A 431 -14.26 12.44 -14.53
N ALA A 432 -14.72 11.79 -15.61
CA ALA A 432 -16.04 11.15 -15.63
C ALA A 432 -16.12 9.95 -14.67
N TYR A 433 -15.09 9.09 -14.61
CA TYR A 433 -15.01 8.04 -13.61
C TYR A 433 -15.02 8.59 -12.19
N ALA A 434 -14.24 9.64 -11.93
CA ALA A 434 -14.16 10.27 -10.61
C ALA A 434 -15.51 10.86 -10.16
N ARG A 435 -16.24 11.54 -11.05
CA ARG A 435 -17.59 12.05 -10.74
C ARG A 435 -18.56 10.91 -10.40
N ARG A 436 -18.65 9.89 -11.26
CA ARG A 436 -19.52 8.72 -11.02
C ARG A 436 -19.22 8.04 -9.69
N GLY A 437 -17.92 7.83 -9.39
CA GLY A 437 -17.51 7.26 -8.12
C GLY A 437 -17.85 8.13 -6.92
N SER A 438 -17.72 9.46 -7.05
CA SER A 438 -18.09 10.41 -5.98
C SER A 438 -19.59 10.39 -5.68
N GLU A 439 -20.44 10.31 -6.72
CA GLU A 439 -21.89 10.20 -6.56
C GLU A 439 -22.29 8.89 -5.87
N ALA A 440 -21.70 7.78 -6.29
CA ALA A 440 -21.91 6.47 -5.65
C ALA A 440 -21.46 6.46 -4.19
N LEU A 441 -20.30 7.06 -3.91
CA LEU A 441 -19.76 7.20 -2.55
C LEU A 441 -20.69 8.04 -1.65
N ALA A 442 -21.20 9.17 -2.16
CA ALA A 442 -22.13 10.02 -1.40
C ALA A 442 -23.38 9.24 -1.00
N GLY A 443 -23.94 8.44 -1.91
CA GLY A 443 -25.07 7.56 -1.61
C GLY A 443 -24.74 6.52 -0.53
N TYR A 444 -23.56 5.90 -0.60
CA TYR A 444 -23.09 4.94 0.40
C TYR A 444 -22.88 5.59 1.77
N CYS A 445 -22.22 6.75 1.84
CA CYS A 445 -22.05 7.52 3.07
C CYS A 445 -23.40 7.93 3.69
N GLY A 446 -24.38 8.31 2.87
CA GLY A 446 -25.74 8.63 3.33
C GLY A 446 -26.41 7.43 4.02
N GLN A 447 -26.28 6.22 3.46
CA GLN A 447 -26.80 5.00 4.06
C GLN A 447 -26.07 4.65 5.36
N LEU A 448 -24.74 4.82 5.42
CA LEU A 448 -23.96 4.60 6.66
C LEU A 448 -24.40 5.55 7.77
N ARG A 449 -24.64 6.84 7.45
CA ARG A 449 -25.16 7.83 8.43
C ARG A 449 -26.54 7.44 8.95
N GLN A 450 -27.45 6.99 8.08
CA GLN A 450 -28.77 6.51 8.49
C GLN A 450 -28.70 5.34 9.46
N ARG A 451 -27.66 4.52 9.38
CA ARG A 451 -27.38 3.43 10.33
C ARG A 451 -26.55 3.84 11.53
N GLY A 452 -26.19 5.11 11.67
CA GLY A 452 -25.31 5.59 12.75
C GLY A 452 -23.87 5.11 12.66
N LEU A 453 -23.45 4.62 11.49
CA LEU A 453 -22.07 4.12 11.24
C LEU A 453 -21.09 5.22 10.80
N LEU A 454 -21.59 6.40 10.44
CA LEU A 454 -20.83 7.63 10.23
C LEU A 454 -21.49 8.80 10.97
N PRO A 455 -20.71 9.81 11.40
CA PRO A 455 -21.24 11.03 11.98
C PRO A 455 -22.22 11.76 11.03
N SER A 456 -23.20 12.48 11.59
CA SER A 456 -24.06 13.38 10.81
C SER A 456 -23.25 14.57 10.25
N GLU A 457 -23.64 15.10 9.09
CA GLU A 457 -22.95 16.26 8.46
C GLU A 457 -23.03 17.55 9.31
N GLU A 458 -23.96 17.65 10.25
CA GLU A 458 -24.15 18.81 11.13
C GLU A 458 -23.13 18.90 12.30
N GLY A 459 -22.20 17.94 12.42
CA GLY A 459 -21.19 17.87 13.50
C GLY A 459 -19.80 18.42 13.15
N GLY A 460 -19.60 19.03 12.02
CA GLY A 460 -18.30 19.43 11.46
C GLY A 460 -17.76 20.81 11.88
N GLU A 461 -18.18 21.36 13.03
CA GLU A 461 -17.52 22.52 13.68
C GLU A 461 -17.09 22.13 15.10
N ARG A 462 -15.91 21.52 15.22
CA ARG A 462 -15.14 21.55 16.47
C ARG A 462 -13.64 21.54 16.19
#